data_340d2e4bfc8d3a0fb6a5a097c8d3fa90
#
_entry.id   340d2e4bfc8d3a0fb6a5a097c8d3fa90
#
_cell.length_a   1.000
_cell.length_b   1.000
_cell.length_c   1.000
_cell.angle_alpha   90.00
_cell.angle_beta   90.00
_cell.angle_gamma   90.00
#
_symmetry.space_group_name_H-M   'P 1'
#
loop_
_entity.id
_entity.type
_entity.pdbx_description
1 polymer ?
#
loop_
_entity_poly.entity_id
_entity_poly.type
_entity_poly.pdbx_seq_one_letter_code
_entity_poly.pdbx_strand_id
1 'polypeptide(L)'
;IDAAGLIVAPGFVDIHSHADWILPLPDHPDILAPLLLQGVTTVIAGQCGFSPAPVTDASVPWVDAFSEAMRDRSLAYPWHTTAEFLNTLDGQGLLLNAACFVGHGTLRLAALADARRAPTPSELDLMRRELERALDDGAIGLSAGLAYAPGIFAANDELLSLLEVVAARGAVFAVHGRAYTWVSPFYKPMIGGTAHNVRSVRELLGLARAAGVRLQLSHQIFVGRHTWRTHRRVLDEIDRAAAEGVDVTFDAYPYTYGNTLVNVVMPAWFLHDFEANIVDVTALRRLKREMDLLRFTLGIDYADIMLLWAGDPELAHLEGLDFVEIARHLGMPPFDAYVHVARATGGQARALLGTYSGDETREEPLRAALAHPLCAFMTDTILTSQGVHNPASFGTFPRLLGHYSRDLGLFTLEETVRRMTSFPAERMRLEGIGRVAQGCRADLVLFDPATVDGQATLTRPDAPPIGIHAVLLGGHVVVRDGARVVDGNHGRVLRRTA
;
A
#
# COMPACT_ATOMS: atom_id res chain seq x y z
N ILE A 1 -3.69 27.43 21.15
CA ILE A 1 -4.60 27.37 19.98
C ILE A 1 -6.02 27.43 20.52
N ASP A 2 -6.84 28.33 19.99
CA ASP A 2 -8.27 28.32 20.24
C ASP A 2 -8.92 27.18 19.43
N ALA A 3 -9.63 26.28 20.09
CA ALA A 3 -10.32 25.14 19.49
C ALA A 3 -11.85 25.26 19.60
N ALA A 4 -12.38 26.46 19.86
CA ALA A 4 -13.83 26.67 19.94
C ALA A 4 -14.50 26.28 18.62
N GLY A 5 -15.48 25.38 18.68
CA GLY A 5 -16.19 24.85 17.49
C GLY A 5 -15.44 23.78 16.70
N LEU A 6 -14.22 23.42 17.08
CA LEU A 6 -13.43 22.40 16.42
C LEU A 6 -13.43 21.08 17.22
N ILE A 7 -13.18 19.99 16.52
CA ILE A 7 -12.82 18.71 17.17
C ILE A 7 -11.32 18.66 17.37
N VAL A 8 -10.89 18.26 18.56
CA VAL A 8 -9.49 17.91 18.87
C VAL A 8 -9.40 16.40 18.94
N ALA A 9 -8.73 15.79 17.96
CA ALA A 9 -8.50 14.36 17.86
C ALA A 9 -7.01 14.01 18.01
N PRO A 10 -6.65 12.76 18.33
CA PRO A 10 -5.28 12.30 18.15
C PRO A 10 -4.83 12.47 16.71
N GLY A 11 -3.53 12.66 16.47
CA GLY A 11 -2.95 12.63 15.15
C GLY A 11 -3.26 11.31 14.42
N PHE A 12 -3.57 11.38 13.13
CA PHE A 12 -3.98 10.21 12.38
C PHE A 12 -2.79 9.28 12.10
N VAL A 13 -3.08 7.97 12.10
CA VAL A 13 -2.14 6.88 11.86
C VAL A 13 -2.51 6.22 10.54
N ASP A 14 -1.69 6.41 9.53
CA ASP A 14 -1.80 5.70 8.26
C ASP A 14 -1.20 4.30 8.41
N ILE A 15 -2.06 3.28 8.48
CA ILE A 15 -1.65 1.91 8.77
C ILE A 15 -0.93 1.23 7.60
N HIS A 16 -1.00 1.80 6.39
CA HIS A 16 -0.40 1.23 5.18
C HIS A 16 0.11 2.34 4.25
N SER A 17 1.43 2.46 4.17
CA SER A 17 2.12 3.47 3.36
C SER A 17 3.42 2.89 2.79
N HIS A 18 3.88 3.44 1.67
CA HIS A 18 5.20 3.16 1.08
C HIS A 18 6.18 4.33 1.30
N ALA A 19 5.97 5.12 2.34
CA ALA A 19 6.80 6.28 2.67
C ALA A 19 8.24 5.91 3.04
N ASP A 20 8.54 4.68 3.41
CA ASP A 20 9.90 4.18 3.69
C ASP A 20 10.87 4.34 2.50
N TRP A 21 10.37 4.44 1.28
CA TRP A 21 11.16 4.72 0.07
C TRP A 21 11.44 6.21 -0.14
N ILE A 22 10.73 7.07 0.57
CA ILE A 22 10.83 8.53 0.49
C ILE A 22 11.51 9.11 1.74
N LEU A 23 11.21 8.58 2.92
CA LEU A 23 11.75 9.05 4.20
C LEU A 23 13.29 9.25 4.24
N PRO A 24 14.11 8.38 3.57
CA PRO A 24 15.56 8.59 3.54
C PRO A 24 16.03 9.77 2.67
N LEU A 25 15.14 10.32 1.83
CA LEU A 25 15.49 11.41 0.93
C LEU A 25 15.56 12.75 1.70
N PRO A 26 16.55 13.64 1.39
CA PRO A 26 16.65 14.93 2.07
C PRO A 26 15.44 15.83 1.91
N ASP A 27 14.72 15.70 0.77
CA ASP A 27 13.53 16.46 0.40
C ASP A 27 12.22 15.71 0.73
N HIS A 28 12.28 14.62 1.51
CA HIS A 28 11.08 13.91 1.96
C HIS A 28 10.02 14.82 2.60
N PRO A 29 10.37 15.94 3.28
CA PRO A 29 9.36 16.79 3.89
C PRO A 29 8.46 17.47 2.87
N ASP A 30 8.95 17.73 1.66
CA ASP A 30 8.15 18.31 0.60
C ASP A 30 7.30 17.25 -0.11
N ILE A 31 7.87 16.08 -0.37
CA ILE A 31 7.18 14.97 -1.04
C ILE A 31 6.05 14.41 -0.16
N LEU A 32 6.27 14.26 1.17
CA LEU A 32 5.30 13.68 2.11
C LEU A 32 4.36 14.74 2.75
N ALA A 33 4.52 16.03 2.45
CA ALA A 33 3.66 17.09 2.99
C ALA A 33 2.15 16.82 2.80
N PRO A 34 1.67 16.24 1.69
CA PRO A 34 0.25 15.92 1.51
C PRO A 34 -0.34 15.03 2.60
N LEU A 35 0.43 14.13 3.19
CA LEU A 35 -0.02 13.29 4.32
C LEU A 35 -0.25 14.15 5.57
N LEU A 36 0.71 15.02 5.87
CA LEU A 36 0.62 15.91 7.03
C LEU A 36 -0.58 16.85 6.93
N LEU A 37 -0.86 17.40 5.73
CA LEU A 37 -2.01 18.27 5.47
C LEU A 37 -3.36 17.57 5.68
N GLN A 38 -3.43 16.25 5.59
CA GLN A 38 -4.61 15.46 5.90
C GLN A 38 -4.78 15.15 7.41
N GLY A 39 -3.84 15.58 8.26
CA GLY A 39 -3.82 15.25 9.68
C GLY A 39 -3.06 13.97 10.03
N VAL A 40 -2.39 13.33 9.06
CA VAL A 40 -1.54 12.16 9.33
C VAL A 40 -0.29 12.62 10.07
N THR A 41 -0.04 12.04 11.23
CA THR A 41 1.14 12.30 12.07
C THR A 41 2.05 11.08 12.17
N THR A 42 1.53 9.89 11.79
CA THR A 42 2.27 8.63 11.87
C THR A 42 1.98 7.78 10.64
N VAL A 43 3.02 7.24 10.03
CA VAL A 43 2.92 6.29 8.89
C VAL A 43 3.50 4.94 9.29
N ILE A 44 2.83 3.87 8.83
CA ILE A 44 3.30 2.50 8.93
C ILE A 44 3.78 2.06 7.56
N ALA A 45 5.08 1.91 7.41
CA ALA A 45 5.76 1.65 6.15
C ALA A 45 6.46 0.28 6.11
N GLY A 46 7.17 -0.04 5.05
CA GLY A 46 7.76 -1.37 4.83
C GLY A 46 6.71 -2.40 4.43
N GLN A 47 5.67 -1.96 3.71
CA GLN A 47 4.50 -2.75 3.34
C GLN A 47 4.73 -3.63 2.10
N CYS A 48 3.80 -4.53 1.84
CA CYS A 48 3.74 -5.33 0.61
C CYS A 48 4.99 -6.16 0.32
N GLY A 49 5.75 -6.53 1.35
CA GLY A 49 6.92 -7.40 1.24
C GLY A 49 8.21 -6.71 0.83
N PHE A 50 8.23 -5.39 0.73
CA PHE A 50 9.42 -4.61 0.43
C PHE A 50 9.73 -3.61 1.54
N SER A 51 11.03 -3.49 1.86
CA SER A 51 11.57 -2.50 2.77
C SER A 51 12.99 -2.13 2.33
N PRO A 52 13.51 -0.91 2.61
CA PRO A 52 14.87 -0.53 2.25
C PRO A 52 15.97 -1.26 3.02
N ALA A 53 15.62 -2.03 4.06
CA ALA A 53 16.51 -2.83 4.88
C ALA A 53 15.81 -4.11 5.38
N PRO A 54 16.56 -5.21 5.70
CA PRO A 54 18.03 -5.34 5.58
C PRO A 54 18.47 -5.58 4.13
N VAL A 55 19.66 -5.13 3.78
CA VAL A 55 20.24 -5.32 2.44
C VAL A 55 21.70 -5.73 2.50
N THR A 56 22.20 -6.32 1.41
CA THR A 56 23.61 -6.59 1.17
C THR A 56 24.02 -5.90 -0.13
N ASP A 57 25.32 -5.67 -0.35
CA ASP A 57 25.81 -5.09 -1.62
C ASP A 57 25.30 -5.87 -2.84
N ALA A 58 25.19 -7.20 -2.71
CA ALA A 58 24.69 -8.07 -3.78
C ALA A 58 23.17 -7.95 -3.99
N SER A 59 22.39 -7.64 -2.95
CA SER A 59 20.93 -7.54 -3.03
C SER A 59 20.42 -6.15 -3.40
N VAL A 60 21.18 -5.08 -3.15
CA VAL A 60 20.80 -3.69 -3.44
C VAL A 60 20.29 -3.49 -4.88
N PRO A 61 20.98 -3.97 -5.95
CA PRO A 61 20.49 -3.79 -7.31
C PRO A 61 19.11 -4.42 -7.55
N TRP A 62 18.81 -5.55 -6.90
CA TRP A 62 17.51 -6.22 -7.00
C TRP A 62 16.42 -5.51 -6.19
N VAL A 63 16.76 -5.08 -4.97
CA VAL A 63 15.83 -4.30 -4.13
C VAL A 63 15.46 -3.00 -4.83
N ASP A 64 16.45 -2.32 -5.42
CA ASP A 64 16.24 -1.10 -6.19
C ASP A 64 15.36 -1.33 -7.41
N ALA A 65 15.59 -2.39 -8.18
CA ALA A 65 14.78 -2.73 -9.35
C ALA A 65 13.33 -3.09 -8.98
N PHE A 66 13.12 -3.87 -7.91
CA PHE A 66 11.77 -4.27 -7.49
C PHE A 66 10.98 -3.16 -6.79
N SER A 67 11.66 -2.16 -6.23
CA SER A 67 11.02 -1.00 -5.57
C SER A 67 10.75 0.19 -6.50
N GLU A 68 11.10 0.11 -7.78
CA GLU A 68 11.02 1.23 -8.73
C GLU A 68 9.62 1.88 -8.78
N ALA A 69 8.56 1.08 -8.69
CA ALA A 69 7.19 1.58 -8.66
C ALA A 69 6.85 2.40 -7.40
N MET A 70 7.58 2.19 -6.30
CA MET A 70 7.28 2.74 -4.97
C MET A 70 8.19 3.91 -4.57
N ARG A 71 9.29 4.13 -5.28
CA ARG A 71 10.29 5.14 -4.96
C ARG A 71 10.26 6.34 -5.92
N ASP A 72 10.70 7.48 -5.45
CA ASP A 72 10.88 8.67 -6.29
C ASP A 72 12.13 8.55 -7.17
N ARG A 73 13.22 8.09 -6.56
CA ARG A 73 14.53 7.86 -7.16
C ARG A 73 15.31 6.82 -6.38
N SER A 74 16.40 6.30 -6.96
CA SER A 74 17.28 5.33 -6.28
C SER A 74 17.83 5.88 -4.97
N LEU A 75 17.87 5.01 -3.94
CA LEU A 75 18.46 5.32 -2.64
C LEU A 75 19.96 5.03 -2.63
N ALA A 76 20.70 5.72 -1.77
CA ALA A 76 22.14 5.50 -1.62
C ALA A 76 22.50 4.24 -0.79
N TYR A 77 21.57 3.71 -0.01
CA TYR A 77 21.70 2.54 0.87
C TYR A 77 22.97 2.58 1.77
N PRO A 78 23.17 3.62 2.61
CA PRO A 78 24.31 3.68 3.52
C PRO A 78 24.15 2.75 4.74
N TRP A 79 23.23 1.81 4.68
CA TRP A 79 22.88 0.84 5.71
C TRP A 79 22.84 -0.58 5.14
N HIS A 80 23.05 -1.57 6.02
CA HIS A 80 22.87 -2.99 5.72
C HIS A 80 21.80 -3.62 6.62
N THR A 81 21.65 -3.13 7.84
CA THR A 81 20.71 -3.67 8.84
C THR A 81 19.50 -2.78 9.03
N THR A 82 18.46 -3.33 9.61
CA THR A 82 17.26 -2.57 10.01
C THR A 82 17.62 -1.50 11.03
N ALA A 83 18.50 -1.79 12.02
CA ALA A 83 18.94 -0.81 13.00
C ALA A 83 19.63 0.39 12.34
N GLU A 84 20.56 0.14 11.40
CA GLU A 84 21.27 1.21 10.68
C GLU A 84 20.30 2.07 9.86
N PHE A 85 19.33 1.45 9.17
CA PHE A 85 18.29 2.18 8.45
C PHE A 85 17.46 3.07 9.38
N LEU A 86 16.92 2.51 10.46
CA LEU A 86 16.11 3.25 11.43
C LEU A 86 16.90 4.37 12.12
N ASN A 87 18.20 4.14 12.41
CA ASN A 87 19.09 5.16 12.98
C ASN A 87 19.40 6.28 11.97
N THR A 88 19.52 5.95 10.69
CA THR A 88 19.69 6.95 9.63
C THR A 88 18.48 7.87 9.56
N LEU A 89 17.25 7.30 9.63
CA LEU A 89 16.02 8.08 9.66
C LEU A 89 15.93 8.99 10.91
N ASP A 90 16.26 8.46 12.10
CA ASP A 90 16.30 9.27 13.34
C ASP A 90 17.32 10.40 13.23
N GLY A 91 18.52 10.11 12.69
CA GLY A 91 19.61 11.08 12.60
C GLY A 91 19.31 12.25 11.65
N GLN A 92 18.55 12.01 10.59
CA GLN A 92 18.19 13.08 9.65
C GLN A 92 16.96 13.89 10.11
N GLY A 93 16.13 13.34 11.03
CA GLY A 93 14.85 13.91 11.43
C GLY A 93 13.76 13.69 10.39
N LEU A 94 12.53 13.45 10.84
CA LEU A 94 11.41 13.07 10.00
C LEU A 94 10.29 14.10 10.02
N LEU A 95 9.63 14.29 8.87
CA LEU A 95 8.41 15.09 8.78
C LEU A 95 7.25 14.50 9.61
N LEU A 96 7.16 13.15 9.64
CA LEU A 96 6.11 12.35 10.30
C LEU A 96 6.76 11.30 11.20
N ASN A 97 6.06 10.81 12.20
CA ASN A 97 6.50 9.58 12.87
C ASN A 97 6.40 8.42 11.88
N ALA A 98 7.35 7.51 11.95
CA ALA A 98 7.39 6.33 11.10
C ALA A 98 7.65 5.06 11.90
N ALA A 99 6.86 4.00 11.67
CA ALA A 99 7.16 2.64 12.10
C ALA A 99 7.27 1.77 10.86
N CYS A 100 8.23 0.83 10.83
CA CYS A 100 8.53 0.07 9.63
C CYS A 100 8.41 -1.44 9.88
N PHE A 101 7.80 -2.13 8.93
CA PHE A 101 7.93 -3.58 8.76
C PHE A 101 9.27 -3.91 8.10
N VAL A 102 9.70 -5.16 8.26
CA VAL A 102 10.69 -5.76 7.37
C VAL A 102 9.99 -6.54 6.26
N GLY A 103 10.42 -6.34 5.02
CA GLY A 103 9.81 -6.97 3.85
C GLY A 103 10.30 -8.41 3.64
N HIS A 104 9.38 -9.36 3.49
CA HIS A 104 9.69 -10.74 3.12
C HIS A 104 10.48 -10.84 1.80
N GLY A 105 10.08 -10.05 0.79
CA GLY A 105 10.79 -9.98 -0.48
C GLY A 105 12.23 -9.47 -0.31
N THR A 106 12.42 -8.45 0.53
CA THR A 106 13.75 -7.91 0.86
C THR A 106 14.61 -8.98 1.56
N LEU A 107 14.05 -9.72 2.53
CA LEU A 107 14.75 -10.85 3.18
C LEU A 107 15.15 -11.94 2.18
N ARG A 108 14.26 -12.29 1.25
CA ARG A 108 14.57 -13.27 0.20
C ARG A 108 15.72 -12.80 -0.69
N LEU A 109 15.71 -11.54 -1.12
CA LEU A 109 16.75 -10.95 -1.97
C LEU A 109 18.10 -10.87 -1.24
N ALA A 110 18.08 -10.67 0.08
CA ALA A 110 19.30 -10.64 0.88
C ALA A 110 19.88 -12.05 1.15
N ALA A 111 19.03 -13.07 1.24
CA ALA A 111 19.44 -14.43 1.62
C ALA A 111 19.68 -15.38 0.43
N LEU A 112 18.99 -15.18 -0.70
CA LEU A 112 19.00 -16.09 -1.84
C LEU A 112 19.76 -15.48 -3.03
N ALA A 113 20.67 -16.26 -3.61
CA ALA A 113 21.34 -15.87 -4.86
C ALA A 113 20.37 -15.81 -6.07
N ASP A 114 19.31 -16.64 -6.07
CA ASP A 114 18.19 -16.60 -7.00
C ASP A 114 16.87 -16.67 -6.22
N ALA A 115 16.21 -15.54 -6.07
CA ALA A 115 14.96 -15.43 -5.32
C ALA A 115 13.73 -16.00 -6.05
N ARG A 116 13.89 -16.57 -7.25
CA ARG A 116 12.80 -17.18 -8.04
C ARG A 116 12.57 -18.68 -7.74
N ARG A 117 13.35 -19.27 -6.84
CA ARG A 117 13.24 -20.65 -6.39
C ARG A 117 12.90 -20.74 -4.88
N ALA A 118 12.54 -21.91 -4.41
CA ALA A 118 12.45 -22.15 -2.98
C ALA A 118 13.82 -21.98 -2.29
N PRO A 119 13.89 -21.46 -1.05
CA PRO A 119 15.13 -21.43 -0.28
C PRO A 119 15.62 -22.84 0.07
N THR A 120 16.92 -23.01 0.15
CA THR A 120 17.51 -24.17 0.84
C THR A 120 17.28 -24.04 2.35
N PRO A 121 17.42 -25.14 3.13
CA PRO A 121 17.30 -25.05 4.59
C PRO A 121 18.23 -24.00 5.21
N SER A 122 19.47 -23.87 4.75
CA SER A 122 20.43 -22.87 5.26
C SER A 122 20.05 -21.42 4.89
N GLU A 123 19.47 -21.20 3.72
CA GLU A 123 18.95 -19.89 3.31
C GLU A 123 17.69 -19.53 4.12
N LEU A 124 16.79 -20.48 4.36
CA LEU A 124 15.63 -20.26 5.21
C LEU A 124 16.03 -19.92 6.66
N ASP A 125 17.03 -20.64 7.19
CA ASP A 125 17.60 -20.33 8.51
C ASP A 125 18.26 -18.93 8.53
N LEU A 126 18.88 -18.50 7.44
CA LEU A 126 19.39 -17.12 7.32
C LEU A 126 18.25 -16.10 7.34
N MET A 127 17.18 -16.32 6.55
CA MET A 127 16.01 -15.47 6.55
C MET A 127 15.38 -15.35 7.96
N ARG A 128 15.29 -16.46 8.69
CA ARG A 128 14.78 -16.46 10.08
C ARG A 128 15.64 -15.61 11.01
N ARG A 129 16.98 -15.78 10.96
CA ARG A 129 17.90 -14.98 11.80
C ARG A 129 17.87 -13.49 11.47
N GLU A 130 17.82 -13.13 10.18
CA GLU A 130 17.72 -11.74 9.78
C GLU A 130 16.37 -11.12 10.17
N LEU A 131 15.28 -11.90 10.13
CA LEU A 131 13.98 -11.47 10.63
C LEU A 131 14.01 -11.26 12.15
N GLU A 132 14.57 -12.20 12.92
CA GLU A 132 14.75 -12.07 14.36
C GLU A 132 15.52 -10.79 14.70
N ARG A 133 16.66 -10.59 14.02
CA ARG A 133 17.48 -9.38 14.18
C ARG A 133 16.69 -8.10 13.86
N ALA A 134 15.98 -8.06 12.72
CA ALA A 134 15.20 -6.91 12.34
C ALA A 134 14.10 -6.56 13.36
N LEU A 135 13.45 -7.58 13.95
CA LEU A 135 12.47 -7.38 15.03
C LEU A 135 13.12 -6.86 16.31
N ASP A 136 14.33 -7.33 16.65
CA ASP A 136 15.11 -6.84 17.80
C ASP A 136 15.65 -5.41 17.56
N ASP A 137 15.95 -5.05 16.32
CA ASP A 137 16.35 -3.71 15.88
C ASP A 137 15.20 -2.69 15.97
N GLY A 138 13.94 -3.17 16.09
CA GLY A 138 12.76 -2.33 16.29
C GLY A 138 11.75 -2.35 15.16
N ALA A 139 11.88 -3.22 14.15
CA ALA A 139 10.82 -3.45 13.17
C ALA A 139 9.53 -3.94 13.88
N ILE A 140 8.37 -3.48 13.40
CA ILE A 140 7.09 -3.80 14.05
C ILE A 140 6.51 -5.15 13.64
N GLY A 141 7.07 -5.79 12.62
CA GLY A 141 6.62 -7.07 12.11
C GLY A 141 7.23 -7.43 10.76
N LEU A 142 6.65 -8.43 10.12
CA LEU A 142 6.98 -8.88 8.77
C LEU A 142 5.87 -8.46 7.81
N SER A 143 6.23 -7.86 6.67
CA SER A 143 5.27 -7.71 5.56
C SER A 143 5.57 -8.70 4.44
N ALA A 144 4.54 -9.10 3.67
CA ALA A 144 4.72 -9.93 2.47
C ALA A 144 3.86 -9.42 1.31
N GLY A 145 4.37 -9.61 0.08
CA GLY A 145 3.62 -9.39 -1.16
C GLY A 145 3.64 -10.65 -2.01
N LEU A 146 2.52 -11.37 -2.06
CA LEU A 146 2.46 -12.71 -2.63
C LEU A 146 1.95 -12.75 -4.08
N ALA A 147 1.56 -11.61 -4.65
CA ALA A 147 1.06 -11.52 -6.03
C ALA A 147 2.16 -11.20 -7.06
N TYR A 148 3.37 -10.85 -6.63
CA TYR A 148 4.49 -10.44 -7.48
C TYR A 148 5.83 -10.95 -6.95
N ALA A 149 6.88 -10.85 -7.79
CA ALA A 149 8.23 -11.30 -7.43
C ALA A 149 8.83 -10.39 -6.34
N PRO A 150 9.66 -10.94 -5.42
CA PRO A 150 9.99 -12.36 -5.33
C PRO A 150 9.02 -13.20 -4.49
N GLY A 151 8.02 -12.59 -3.83
CA GLY A 151 7.08 -13.27 -2.91
C GLY A 151 6.17 -14.28 -3.60
N ILE A 152 5.91 -14.12 -4.92
CA ILE A 152 5.13 -15.06 -5.73
C ILE A 152 5.72 -16.49 -5.71
N PHE A 153 7.03 -16.63 -5.50
CA PHE A 153 7.76 -17.91 -5.45
C PHE A 153 7.79 -18.54 -4.06
N ALA A 154 7.27 -17.84 -3.04
CA ALA A 154 7.24 -18.36 -1.69
C ALA A 154 6.16 -19.44 -1.53
N ALA A 155 6.54 -20.58 -1.01
CA ALA A 155 5.62 -21.63 -0.57
C ALA A 155 5.09 -21.34 0.84
N ASN A 156 3.98 -21.98 1.20
CA ASN A 156 3.38 -21.77 2.52
C ASN A 156 4.29 -22.26 3.67
N ASP A 157 5.13 -23.27 3.44
CA ASP A 157 6.08 -23.78 4.44
C ASP A 157 7.15 -22.72 4.78
N GLU A 158 7.64 -22.01 3.79
CA GLU A 158 8.55 -20.88 3.98
C GLU A 158 7.89 -19.78 4.81
N LEU A 159 6.68 -19.37 4.41
CA LEU A 159 5.92 -18.36 5.14
C LEU A 159 5.66 -18.79 6.58
N LEU A 160 5.20 -20.02 6.79
CA LEU A 160 4.91 -20.54 8.13
C LEU A 160 6.14 -20.50 9.03
N SER A 161 7.32 -20.91 8.49
CA SER A 161 8.59 -20.88 9.22
C SER A 161 8.97 -19.46 9.70
N LEU A 162 8.70 -18.42 8.88
CA LEU A 162 8.93 -17.03 9.27
C LEU A 162 7.85 -16.52 10.23
N LEU A 163 6.59 -16.94 10.03
CA LEU A 163 5.48 -16.53 10.89
C LEU A 163 5.61 -17.06 12.32
N GLU A 164 6.25 -18.21 12.53
CA GLU A 164 6.62 -18.69 13.86
C GLU A 164 7.53 -17.71 14.59
N VAL A 165 8.50 -17.11 13.90
CA VAL A 165 9.38 -16.06 14.46
C VAL A 165 8.56 -14.81 14.81
N VAL A 166 7.68 -14.35 13.92
CA VAL A 166 6.80 -13.19 14.13
C VAL A 166 5.89 -13.42 15.34
N ALA A 167 5.26 -14.59 15.43
CA ALA A 167 4.36 -14.96 16.52
C ALA A 167 5.09 -15.03 17.87
N ALA A 168 6.29 -15.66 17.91
CA ALA A 168 7.10 -15.75 19.12
C ALA A 168 7.49 -14.38 19.70
N ARG A 169 7.61 -13.36 18.85
CA ARG A 169 7.89 -11.97 19.24
C ARG A 169 6.60 -11.15 19.46
N GLY A 170 5.41 -11.75 19.27
CA GLY A 170 4.13 -11.04 19.33
C GLY A 170 4.02 -9.88 18.33
N ALA A 171 4.78 -9.94 17.25
CA ALA A 171 4.79 -8.95 16.17
C ALA A 171 3.62 -9.15 15.20
N VAL A 172 3.50 -8.28 14.20
CA VAL A 172 2.41 -8.30 13.22
C VAL A 172 2.89 -8.88 11.89
N PHE A 173 2.04 -9.65 11.24
CA PHE A 173 2.20 -10.05 9.85
C PHE A 173 1.23 -9.26 8.97
N ALA A 174 1.75 -8.36 8.12
CA ALA A 174 0.98 -7.62 7.13
C ALA A 174 1.16 -8.25 5.75
N VAL A 175 0.08 -8.43 4.95
CA VAL A 175 0.24 -9.18 3.72
C VAL A 175 -0.66 -8.71 2.58
N HIS A 176 -0.01 -8.40 1.44
CA HIS A 176 -0.63 -8.33 0.13
C HIS A 176 -0.87 -9.77 -0.37
N GLY A 177 -2.14 -10.17 -0.46
CA GLY A 177 -2.55 -11.53 -0.81
C GLY A 177 -2.19 -11.93 -2.24
N ARG A 178 -2.25 -13.25 -2.53
CA ARG A 178 -1.93 -13.77 -3.87
C ARG A 178 -2.93 -13.34 -4.94
N ALA A 179 -4.19 -13.08 -4.59
CA ALA A 179 -5.22 -12.71 -5.56
C ALA A 179 -6.28 -11.79 -4.96
N TYR A 180 -6.59 -10.72 -5.68
CA TYR A 180 -7.70 -9.80 -5.43
C TYR A 180 -8.78 -9.86 -6.51
N THR A 181 -8.64 -10.79 -7.45
CA THR A 181 -9.56 -11.06 -8.55
C THR A 181 -10.25 -12.41 -8.37
N TRP A 182 -11.45 -12.58 -8.97
CA TRP A 182 -12.18 -13.85 -8.87
C TRP A 182 -11.53 -15.00 -9.66
N VAL A 183 -10.65 -14.69 -10.62
CA VAL A 183 -9.74 -15.62 -11.30
C VAL A 183 -8.32 -15.07 -11.28
N SER A 184 -7.32 -15.93 -11.16
CA SER A 184 -5.90 -15.57 -11.20
C SER A 184 -5.07 -16.78 -11.64
N PRO A 185 -3.82 -16.62 -12.07
CA PRO A 185 -2.96 -17.73 -12.42
C PRO A 185 -2.49 -18.58 -11.23
N PHE A 186 -2.69 -18.10 -9.98
CA PHE A 186 -2.14 -18.71 -8.77
C PHE A 186 -2.92 -19.93 -8.28
N TYR A 187 -4.19 -20.05 -8.64
CA TYR A 187 -5.05 -21.13 -8.16
C TYR A 187 -5.66 -21.91 -9.31
N LYS A 188 -5.81 -23.24 -9.09
CA LYS A 188 -6.48 -24.12 -10.07
C LYS A 188 -7.71 -24.77 -9.44
N PRO A 189 -8.76 -25.04 -10.19
CA PRO A 189 -8.92 -24.66 -11.60
C PRO A 189 -9.05 -23.12 -11.75
N MET A 190 -8.62 -22.56 -12.88
CA MET A 190 -8.73 -21.12 -13.16
C MET A 190 -10.19 -20.64 -13.22
N ILE A 191 -11.07 -21.47 -13.75
CA ILE A 191 -12.51 -21.18 -13.88
C ILE A 191 -13.30 -22.26 -13.16
N GLY A 192 -14.33 -21.85 -12.43
CA GLY A 192 -15.14 -22.75 -11.59
C GLY A 192 -14.60 -22.88 -10.16
N GLY A 193 -15.43 -23.36 -9.26
CA GLY A 193 -15.07 -23.50 -7.85
C GLY A 193 -15.16 -22.19 -7.06
N THR A 194 -14.36 -22.10 -5.99
CA THR A 194 -14.28 -20.91 -5.14
C THR A 194 -13.49 -19.81 -5.81
N ALA A 195 -13.99 -18.57 -5.82
CA ALA A 195 -13.30 -17.41 -6.35
C ALA A 195 -11.89 -17.25 -5.74
N HIS A 196 -10.90 -16.85 -6.56
CA HIS A 196 -9.50 -16.90 -6.16
C HIS A 196 -9.15 -15.90 -5.05
N ASN A 197 -9.77 -14.73 -5.03
CA ASN A 197 -9.62 -13.78 -3.92
C ASN A 197 -10.15 -14.36 -2.58
N VAL A 198 -11.24 -15.15 -2.60
CA VAL A 198 -11.71 -15.88 -1.41
C VAL A 198 -10.72 -16.97 -1.00
N ARG A 199 -10.12 -17.68 -1.97
CA ARG A 199 -9.09 -18.69 -1.69
C ARG A 199 -7.83 -18.06 -1.10
N SER A 200 -7.43 -16.89 -1.62
CA SER A 200 -6.30 -16.12 -1.11
C SER A 200 -6.49 -15.73 0.36
N VAL A 201 -7.65 -15.20 0.70
CA VAL A 201 -7.95 -14.85 2.09
C VAL A 201 -7.99 -16.10 2.99
N ARG A 202 -8.61 -17.20 2.56
CA ARG A 202 -8.60 -18.47 3.32
C ARG A 202 -7.19 -19.02 3.56
N GLU A 203 -6.30 -18.93 2.56
CA GLU A 203 -4.90 -19.33 2.70
C GLU A 203 -4.21 -18.54 3.81
N LEU A 204 -4.35 -17.21 3.80
CA LEU A 204 -3.73 -16.33 4.79
C LEU A 204 -4.31 -16.52 6.19
N LEU A 205 -5.62 -16.69 6.32
CA LEU A 205 -6.27 -17.02 7.58
C LEU A 205 -5.81 -18.38 8.13
N GLY A 206 -5.58 -19.36 7.23
CA GLY A 206 -5.02 -20.67 7.58
C GLY A 206 -3.60 -20.57 8.11
N LEU A 207 -2.73 -19.80 7.47
CA LEU A 207 -1.36 -19.54 7.92
C LEU A 207 -1.36 -18.82 9.27
N ALA A 208 -2.18 -17.78 9.44
CA ALA A 208 -2.28 -17.06 10.70
C ALA A 208 -2.74 -17.93 11.86
N ARG A 209 -3.73 -18.81 11.61
CA ARG A 209 -4.19 -19.80 12.60
C ARG A 209 -3.10 -20.78 12.96
N ALA A 210 -2.37 -21.31 11.97
CA ALA A 210 -1.33 -22.31 12.19
C ALA A 210 -0.15 -21.74 12.99
N ALA A 211 0.25 -20.51 12.72
CA ALA A 211 1.36 -19.85 13.40
C ALA A 211 0.95 -19.13 14.71
N GLY A 212 -0.34 -18.89 14.95
CA GLY A 212 -0.82 -18.07 16.06
C GLY A 212 -0.38 -16.60 15.93
N VAL A 213 -0.19 -16.10 14.70
CA VAL A 213 0.31 -14.75 14.42
C VAL A 213 -0.84 -13.76 14.28
N ARG A 214 -0.57 -12.51 14.68
CA ARG A 214 -1.45 -11.36 14.45
C ARG A 214 -1.41 -10.96 12.97
N LEU A 215 -2.54 -11.14 12.25
CA LEU A 215 -2.65 -10.95 10.81
C LEU A 215 -3.28 -9.59 10.44
N GLN A 216 -2.59 -8.80 9.61
CA GLN A 216 -3.12 -7.62 8.93
C GLN A 216 -3.23 -7.94 7.43
N LEU A 217 -4.46 -8.07 6.90
CA LEU A 217 -4.69 -8.19 5.46
C LEU A 217 -4.58 -6.81 4.81
N SER A 218 -3.59 -6.63 3.95
CA SER A 218 -3.34 -5.35 3.28
C SER A 218 -4.39 -5.06 2.21
N HIS A 219 -4.82 -3.78 2.12
CA HIS A 219 -5.73 -3.23 1.10
C HIS A 219 -6.76 -4.26 0.61
N GLN A 220 -7.74 -4.61 1.47
CA GLN A 220 -8.79 -5.56 1.09
C GLN A 220 -9.65 -4.97 -0.01
N ILE A 221 -9.28 -5.27 -1.24
CA ILE A 221 -9.87 -4.76 -2.49
C ILE A 221 -10.48 -5.90 -3.32
N PHE A 222 -11.34 -5.53 -4.26
CA PHE A 222 -12.03 -6.44 -5.19
C PHE A 222 -11.80 -5.94 -6.60
N VAL A 223 -10.73 -6.44 -7.26
CA VAL A 223 -10.26 -5.91 -8.54
C VAL A 223 -11.04 -6.48 -9.72
N GLY A 224 -11.58 -5.58 -10.54
CA GLY A 224 -12.41 -5.91 -11.71
C GLY A 224 -13.89 -6.10 -11.37
N ARG A 225 -14.78 -5.59 -12.24
CA ARG A 225 -16.24 -5.52 -12.04
C ARG A 225 -16.86 -6.89 -11.72
N HIS A 226 -16.34 -7.97 -12.29
CA HIS A 226 -16.86 -9.32 -12.04
C HIS A 226 -16.42 -9.88 -10.68
N THR A 227 -15.40 -9.31 -10.04
CA THR A 227 -14.96 -9.70 -8.70
C THR A 227 -15.82 -9.08 -7.61
N TRP A 228 -16.45 -7.93 -7.83
CA TRP A 228 -17.20 -7.19 -6.80
C TRP A 228 -18.25 -8.03 -6.09
N ARG A 229 -18.92 -8.96 -6.82
CA ARG A 229 -19.90 -9.90 -6.24
C ARG A 229 -19.36 -10.82 -5.14
N THR A 230 -18.04 -10.90 -4.98
CA THR A 230 -17.41 -11.79 -3.99
C THR A 230 -17.18 -11.12 -2.63
N HIS A 231 -17.40 -9.79 -2.51
CA HIS A 231 -17.03 -9.01 -1.33
C HIS A 231 -17.64 -9.57 -0.04
N ARG A 232 -18.93 -9.86 -0.03
CA ARG A 232 -19.60 -10.43 1.15
C ARG A 232 -18.96 -11.73 1.59
N ARG A 233 -18.67 -12.61 0.63
CA ARG A 233 -18.04 -13.90 0.95
C ARG A 233 -16.65 -13.76 1.54
N VAL A 234 -15.87 -12.79 1.08
CA VAL A 234 -14.54 -12.49 1.65
C VAL A 234 -14.69 -11.98 3.08
N LEU A 235 -15.57 -11.02 3.31
CA LEU A 235 -15.83 -10.48 4.65
C LEU A 235 -16.37 -11.55 5.61
N ASP A 236 -17.28 -12.42 5.15
CA ASP A 236 -17.78 -13.58 5.94
C ASP A 236 -16.66 -14.56 6.34
N GLU A 237 -15.64 -14.77 5.48
CA GLU A 237 -14.48 -15.62 5.84
C GLU A 237 -13.63 -14.96 6.94
N ILE A 238 -13.44 -13.63 6.87
CA ILE A 238 -12.72 -12.86 7.89
C ILE A 238 -13.48 -12.91 9.22
N ASP A 239 -14.78 -12.67 9.20
CA ASP A 239 -15.64 -12.73 10.41
C ASP A 239 -15.62 -14.10 11.07
N ARG A 240 -15.74 -15.15 10.25
CA ARG A 240 -15.67 -16.53 10.75
C ARG A 240 -14.33 -16.82 11.42
N ALA A 241 -13.22 -16.44 10.78
CA ALA A 241 -11.90 -16.67 11.35
C ALA A 241 -11.69 -15.87 12.64
N ALA A 242 -12.15 -14.63 12.70
CA ALA A 242 -12.10 -13.82 13.91
C ALA A 242 -12.95 -14.44 15.05
N ALA A 243 -14.15 -14.93 14.74
CA ALA A 243 -15.01 -15.62 15.71
C ALA A 243 -14.38 -16.94 16.22
N GLU A 244 -13.56 -17.59 15.39
CA GLU A 244 -12.77 -18.79 15.74
C GLU A 244 -11.47 -18.45 16.48
N GLY A 245 -11.21 -17.18 16.81
CA GLY A 245 -10.05 -16.73 17.61
C GLY A 245 -8.81 -16.38 16.79
N VAL A 246 -8.88 -16.26 15.47
CA VAL A 246 -7.77 -15.72 14.68
C VAL A 246 -7.69 -14.22 14.90
N ASP A 247 -6.53 -13.71 15.34
CA ASP A 247 -6.29 -12.27 15.50
C ASP A 247 -6.07 -11.63 14.12
N VAL A 248 -7.17 -11.25 13.45
CA VAL A 248 -7.17 -10.69 12.09
C VAL A 248 -7.85 -9.33 12.02
N THR A 249 -7.23 -8.42 11.28
CA THR A 249 -7.80 -7.16 10.80
C THR A 249 -7.38 -6.95 9.34
N PHE A 250 -7.97 -5.96 8.70
CA PHE A 250 -7.59 -5.56 7.34
C PHE A 250 -7.62 -4.04 7.19
N ASP A 251 -7.09 -3.52 6.10
CA ASP A 251 -7.15 -2.11 5.78
C ASP A 251 -7.81 -1.84 4.43
N ALA A 252 -8.32 -0.62 4.28
CA ALA A 252 -8.91 -0.11 3.05
C ALA A 252 -8.84 1.42 3.00
N TYR A 253 -8.90 1.98 1.80
CA TYR A 253 -8.94 3.41 1.53
C TYR A 253 -10.18 3.79 0.72
N PRO A 254 -10.66 5.05 0.80
CA PRO A 254 -11.97 5.47 0.30
C PRO A 254 -11.96 5.86 -1.19
N TYR A 255 -11.28 5.06 -2.03
CA TYR A 255 -11.21 5.28 -3.48
C TYR A 255 -11.31 3.95 -4.23
N THR A 256 -11.77 4.01 -5.47
CA THR A 256 -12.05 2.85 -6.34
C THR A 256 -10.93 2.55 -7.34
N TYR A 257 -9.73 3.05 -7.08
CA TYR A 257 -8.54 2.87 -7.91
C TYR A 257 -7.28 2.80 -7.06
N GLY A 258 -6.23 2.17 -7.59
CA GLY A 258 -4.97 1.98 -6.88
C GLY A 258 -3.76 2.01 -7.80
N ASN A 259 -2.61 2.30 -7.20
CA ASN A 259 -1.32 2.37 -7.88
C ASN A 259 -0.88 1.01 -8.41
N THR A 260 -0.30 1.01 -9.61
CA THR A 260 0.27 -0.17 -10.26
C THR A 260 1.30 0.23 -11.33
N LEU A 261 1.83 -0.76 -12.05
CA LEU A 261 2.63 -0.55 -13.26
C LEU A 261 1.80 -0.89 -14.51
N VAL A 262 2.17 -0.31 -15.64
CA VAL A 262 1.54 -0.61 -16.93
C VAL A 262 1.61 -2.09 -17.25
N ASN A 263 2.66 -2.81 -16.87
CA ASN A 263 2.82 -4.23 -17.13
C ASN A 263 1.93 -5.18 -16.28
N VAL A 264 1.17 -4.68 -15.30
CA VAL A 264 0.42 -5.50 -14.31
C VAL A 264 -0.59 -6.47 -14.94
N VAL A 265 -1.16 -6.12 -16.09
CA VAL A 265 -2.13 -6.97 -16.81
C VAL A 265 -1.48 -7.87 -17.85
N MET A 266 -0.15 -7.82 -18.02
CA MET A 266 0.57 -8.68 -18.96
C MET A 266 0.81 -10.07 -18.35
N PRO A 267 0.68 -11.16 -19.15
CA PRO A 267 0.91 -12.51 -18.65
C PRO A 267 2.40 -12.78 -18.37
N ALA A 268 2.66 -13.65 -17.40
CA ALA A 268 4.02 -13.97 -16.94
C ALA A 268 4.97 -14.41 -18.06
N TRP A 269 4.47 -15.19 -19.06
CA TRP A 269 5.30 -15.61 -20.19
C TRP A 269 5.79 -14.43 -21.02
N PHE A 270 4.99 -13.36 -21.15
CA PHE A 270 5.36 -12.15 -21.88
C PHE A 270 6.42 -11.34 -21.10
N LEU A 271 6.23 -11.21 -19.78
CA LEU A 271 7.15 -10.49 -18.90
C LEU A 271 8.49 -11.21 -18.73
N HIS A 272 8.53 -12.55 -18.87
CA HIS A 272 9.77 -13.33 -18.70
C HIS A 272 10.85 -12.91 -19.73
N ASP A 273 10.44 -12.54 -20.93
CA ASP A 273 11.33 -12.16 -22.04
C ASP A 273 10.79 -10.87 -22.69
N PHE A 274 10.52 -9.87 -21.85
CA PHE A 274 9.79 -8.66 -22.22
C PHE A 274 10.41 -7.97 -23.43
N GLU A 275 11.73 -7.74 -23.43
CA GLU A 275 12.45 -7.04 -24.50
C GLU A 275 12.32 -7.74 -25.87
N ALA A 276 12.36 -9.06 -25.87
CA ALA A 276 12.16 -9.84 -27.11
C ALA A 276 10.69 -9.87 -27.51
N ASN A 277 9.78 -10.08 -26.55
CA ASN A 277 8.35 -10.23 -26.82
C ASN A 277 7.68 -8.93 -27.27
N ILE A 278 8.12 -7.76 -26.74
CA ILE A 278 7.49 -6.47 -27.04
C ILE A 278 7.74 -5.99 -28.48
N VAL A 279 8.68 -6.60 -29.20
CA VAL A 279 8.96 -6.33 -30.61
C VAL A 279 8.52 -7.46 -31.54
N ASP A 280 8.18 -8.64 -31.02
CA ASP A 280 7.75 -9.79 -31.81
C ASP A 280 6.26 -9.74 -32.15
N VAL A 281 5.93 -9.71 -33.42
CA VAL A 281 4.55 -9.61 -33.93
C VAL A 281 3.69 -10.80 -33.47
N THR A 282 4.27 -12.00 -33.38
CA THR A 282 3.53 -13.20 -32.94
C THR A 282 3.24 -13.17 -31.45
N ALA A 283 4.23 -12.75 -30.66
CA ALA A 283 4.05 -12.52 -29.22
C ALA A 283 2.97 -11.45 -28.96
N LEU A 284 3.00 -10.33 -29.68
CA LEU A 284 2.00 -9.26 -29.53
C LEU A 284 0.58 -9.72 -29.94
N ARG A 285 0.43 -10.51 -30.99
CA ARG A 285 -0.88 -11.09 -31.34
C ARG A 285 -1.42 -12.06 -30.31
N ARG A 286 -0.54 -12.81 -29.67
CA ARG A 286 -0.89 -13.68 -28.53
C ARG A 286 -1.24 -12.86 -27.31
N LEU A 287 -0.43 -11.86 -26.96
CA LEU A 287 -0.69 -10.93 -25.85
C LEU A 287 -2.07 -10.29 -26.00
N LYS A 288 -2.38 -9.74 -27.18
CA LYS A 288 -3.67 -9.11 -27.45
C LYS A 288 -4.84 -10.04 -27.13
N ARG A 289 -4.81 -11.29 -27.60
CA ARG A 289 -5.88 -12.27 -27.36
C ARG A 289 -6.02 -12.61 -25.88
N GLU A 290 -4.90 -12.76 -25.16
CA GLU A 290 -4.90 -13.08 -23.73
C GLU A 290 -5.39 -11.87 -22.91
N MET A 291 -4.99 -10.64 -23.26
CA MET A 291 -5.48 -9.43 -22.62
C MET A 291 -6.97 -9.20 -22.91
N ASP A 292 -7.46 -9.40 -24.12
CA ASP A 292 -8.88 -9.28 -24.46
C ASP A 292 -9.71 -10.30 -23.64
N LEU A 293 -9.22 -11.52 -23.46
CA LEU A 293 -9.85 -12.53 -22.62
C LEU A 293 -9.82 -12.13 -21.14
N LEU A 294 -8.70 -11.62 -20.63
CA LEU A 294 -8.55 -11.17 -19.26
C LEU A 294 -9.50 -10.00 -18.97
N ARG A 295 -9.55 -9.01 -19.86
CA ARG A 295 -10.45 -7.86 -19.76
C ARG A 295 -11.91 -8.31 -19.69
N PHE A 296 -12.35 -9.17 -20.60
CA PHE A 296 -13.70 -9.74 -20.58
C PHE A 296 -13.97 -10.51 -19.26
N THR A 297 -13.01 -11.33 -18.82
CA THR A 297 -13.16 -12.17 -17.62
C THR A 297 -13.20 -11.35 -16.34
N LEU A 298 -12.39 -10.31 -16.20
CA LEU A 298 -12.32 -9.47 -15.00
C LEU A 298 -13.31 -8.29 -15.06
N GLY A 299 -13.75 -7.89 -16.25
CA GLY A 299 -14.53 -6.67 -16.42
C GLY A 299 -13.69 -5.41 -16.21
N ILE A 300 -12.46 -5.40 -16.74
CA ILE A 300 -11.53 -4.26 -16.78
C ILE A 300 -11.38 -3.81 -18.22
N ASP A 301 -11.28 -2.51 -18.49
CA ASP A 301 -11.05 -1.98 -19.83
C ASP A 301 -9.81 -1.06 -19.87
N TYR A 302 -9.38 -0.64 -21.05
CA TYR A 302 -8.29 0.33 -21.24
C TYR A 302 -8.63 1.70 -20.66
N ALA A 303 -9.91 2.07 -20.60
CA ALA A 303 -10.38 3.25 -19.87
C ALA A 303 -10.22 3.16 -18.34
N ASP A 304 -10.03 1.98 -17.81
CA ASP A 304 -9.78 1.77 -16.37
C ASP A 304 -8.29 1.91 -16.01
N ILE A 305 -7.41 2.12 -16.99
CA ILE A 305 -5.96 2.21 -16.78
C ILE A 305 -5.49 3.61 -17.19
N MET A 306 -5.07 4.42 -16.21
CA MET A 306 -4.55 5.77 -16.41
C MET A 306 -3.03 5.78 -16.27
N LEU A 307 -2.33 6.46 -17.16
CA LEU A 307 -0.89 6.67 -17.07
C LEU A 307 -0.60 7.76 -16.02
N LEU A 308 0.14 7.42 -14.96
CA LEU A 308 0.52 8.41 -13.94
C LEU A 308 1.89 9.03 -14.21
N TRP A 309 2.85 8.22 -14.63
CA TRP A 309 4.21 8.68 -14.93
C TRP A 309 4.87 7.73 -15.92
N ALA A 310 5.33 8.31 -17.01
CA ALA A 310 5.97 7.54 -18.09
C ALA A 310 7.45 7.26 -17.80
N GLY A 311 8.14 8.16 -17.10
CA GLY A 311 9.59 8.10 -16.97
C GLY A 311 10.33 8.49 -18.26
N ASP A 312 9.59 8.85 -19.31
CA ASP A 312 10.09 9.28 -20.62
C ASP A 312 9.53 10.68 -20.93
N PRO A 313 10.39 11.71 -21.08
CA PRO A 313 9.96 13.09 -21.39
C PRO A 313 9.11 13.21 -22.67
N GLU A 314 9.32 12.32 -23.67
CA GLU A 314 8.54 12.32 -24.90
C GLU A 314 7.08 11.92 -24.67
N LEU A 315 6.81 11.13 -23.63
CA LEU A 315 5.48 10.65 -23.26
C LEU A 315 4.84 11.45 -22.11
N ALA A 316 5.54 12.42 -21.53
CA ALA A 316 5.03 13.19 -20.38
C ALA A 316 3.70 13.89 -20.66
N HIS A 317 3.44 14.27 -21.91
CA HIS A 317 2.20 14.90 -22.34
C HIS A 317 0.98 13.95 -22.33
N LEU A 318 1.18 12.65 -22.12
CA LEU A 318 0.14 11.62 -22.01
C LEU A 318 -0.20 11.28 -20.54
N GLU A 319 0.57 11.80 -19.58
CA GLU A 319 0.32 11.55 -18.16
C GLU A 319 -1.02 12.17 -17.71
N GLY A 320 -1.76 11.45 -16.90
CA GLY A 320 -3.12 11.79 -16.48
C GLY A 320 -4.22 11.32 -17.43
N LEU A 321 -3.88 10.74 -18.60
CA LEU A 321 -4.84 10.20 -19.55
C LEU A 321 -5.03 8.68 -19.36
N ASP A 322 -6.25 8.20 -19.60
CA ASP A 322 -6.50 6.76 -19.74
C ASP A 322 -6.06 6.23 -21.11
N PHE A 323 -5.91 4.91 -21.26
CA PHE A 323 -5.41 4.34 -22.51
C PHE A 323 -6.40 4.42 -23.70
N VAL A 324 -7.66 4.78 -23.50
CA VAL A 324 -8.58 5.12 -24.58
C VAL A 324 -8.33 6.57 -25.04
N GLU A 325 -8.04 7.48 -24.14
CA GLU A 325 -7.67 8.86 -24.42
C GLU A 325 -6.30 8.94 -25.11
N ILE A 326 -5.30 8.21 -24.57
CA ILE A 326 -3.97 8.06 -25.19
C ILE A 326 -4.10 7.53 -26.64
N ALA A 327 -4.93 6.51 -26.86
CA ALA A 327 -5.18 5.93 -28.18
C ALA A 327 -5.74 6.97 -29.16
N ARG A 328 -6.70 7.79 -28.71
CA ARG A 328 -7.25 8.91 -29.53
C ARG A 328 -6.19 9.96 -29.84
N HIS A 329 -5.36 10.30 -28.85
CA HIS A 329 -4.28 11.27 -29.00
C HIS A 329 -3.22 10.81 -30.01
N LEU A 330 -2.85 9.52 -29.97
CA LEU A 330 -1.86 8.93 -30.85
C LEU A 330 -2.43 8.44 -32.20
N GLY A 331 -3.74 8.50 -32.40
CA GLY A 331 -4.39 8.04 -33.65
C GLY A 331 -4.28 6.54 -33.90
N MET A 332 -4.25 5.72 -32.85
CA MET A 332 -4.09 4.25 -32.94
C MET A 332 -5.09 3.50 -32.03
N PRO A 333 -5.29 2.19 -32.22
CA PRO A 333 -6.14 1.39 -31.33
C PRO A 333 -5.63 1.36 -29.89
N PRO A 334 -6.51 1.20 -28.86
CA PRO A 334 -6.11 1.20 -27.45
C PRO A 334 -5.05 0.16 -27.08
N PHE A 335 -5.12 -1.05 -27.65
CA PHE A 335 -4.07 -2.07 -27.46
C PHE A 335 -2.71 -1.59 -27.98
N ASP A 336 -2.68 -0.97 -29.16
CA ASP A 336 -1.44 -0.52 -29.79
C ASP A 336 -0.85 0.67 -29.01
N ALA A 337 -1.69 1.58 -28.50
CA ALA A 337 -1.28 2.66 -27.61
C ALA A 337 -0.70 2.12 -26.29
N TYR A 338 -1.33 1.11 -25.71
CA TYR A 338 -0.83 0.44 -24.52
C TYR A 338 0.55 -0.22 -24.75
N VAL A 339 0.71 -0.93 -25.88
CA VAL A 339 1.99 -1.54 -26.27
C VAL A 339 3.05 -0.46 -26.56
N HIS A 340 2.64 0.66 -27.18
CA HIS A 340 3.56 1.78 -27.46
C HIS A 340 4.17 2.35 -26.18
N VAL A 341 3.34 2.69 -25.19
CA VAL A 341 3.81 3.17 -23.89
C VAL A 341 4.64 2.10 -23.18
N ALA A 342 4.16 0.86 -23.11
CA ALA A 342 4.89 -0.22 -22.44
C ALA A 342 6.28 -0.47 -23.09
N ARG A 343 6.38 -0.37 -24.41
CA ARG A 343 7.66 -0.52 -25.13
C ARG A 343 8.64 0.61 -24.80
N ALA A 344 8.18 1.86 -24.85
CA ALA A 344 9.01 3.03 -24.59
C ALA A 344 9.55 3.05 -23.16
N THR A 345 8.78 2.49 -22.21
CA THR A 345 9.06 2.56 -20.77
C THR A 345 9.58 1.25 -20.17
N GLY A 346 9.89 0.24 -21.02
CA GLY A 346 10.25 -1.10 -20.51
C GLY A 346 9.15 -1.76 -19.67
N GLY A 347 7.90 -1.32 -19.81
CA GLY A 347 6.76 -1.76 -18.99
C GLY A 347 6.73 -1.20 -17.57
N GLN A 348 7.63 -0.29 -17.22
CA GLN A 348 7.81 0.23 -15.85
C GLN A 348 7.06 1.54 -15.59
N ALA A 349 6.33 2.09 -16.57
CA ALA A 349 5.50 3.27 -16.36
C ALA A 349 4.52 3.04 -15.21
N ARG A 350 4.41 4.06 -14.32
CA ARG A 350 3.42 4.02 -13.24
C ARG A 350 2.03 4.28 -13.77
N ALA A 351 1.09 3.51 -13.31
CA ALA A 351 -0.31 3.60 -13.73
C ALA A 351 -1.25 3.56 -12.53
N LEU A 352 -2.47 4.03 -12.73
CA LEU A 352 -3.57 3.88 -11.81
C LEU A 352 -4.57 2.91 -12.46
N LEU A 353 -4.88 1.82 -11.77
CA LEU A 353 -5.91 0.89 -12.21
C LEU A 353 -7.21 1.17 -11.45
N GLY A 354 -8.27 1.47 -12.18
CA GLY A 354 -9.64 1.59 -11.68
C GLY A 354 -10.28 0.25 -11.34
N THR A 355 -11.57 0.30 -11.00
CA THR A 355 -12.37 -0.90 -10.66
C THR A 355 -11.92 -1.64 -9.39
N TYR A 356 -11.27 -0.95 -8.45
CA TYR A 356 -10.94 -1.46 -7.11
C TYR A 356 -12.14 -1.28 -6.19
N SER A 357 -12.86 -2.38 -5.91
CA SER A 357 -14.01 -2.40 -5.01
C SER A 357 -15.21 -1.55 -5.45
N GLY A 358 -15.23 -1.05 -6.68
CA GLY A 358 -16.30 -0.22 -7.21
C GLY A 358 -15.85 0.68 -8.37
N ASP A 359 -16.76 1.54 -8.80
CA ASP A 359 -16.56 2.66 -9.72
C ASP A 359 -17.53 3.80 -9.35
N GLU A 360 -17.58 4.86 -10.16
CA GLU A 360 -18.45 6.03 -9.94
C GLU A 360 -19.95 5.68 -9.85
N THR A 361 -20.36 4.55 -10.41
CA THR A 361 -21.77 4.11 -10.45
C THR A 361 -22.13 3.12 -9.35
N ARG A 362 -21.13 2.45 -8.77
CA ARG A 362 -21.31 1.37 -7.81
C ARG A 362 -20.17 1.25 -6.82
N GLU A 363 -20.41 1.64 -5.58
CA GLU A 363 -19.46 1.58 -4.46
C GLU A 363 -19.82 0.55 -3.38
N GLU A 364 -20.81 -0.34 -3.61
CA GLU A 364 -21.26 -1.27 -2.58
C GLU A 364 -20.12 -2.11 -1.97
N PRO A 365 -19.20 -2.71 -2.75
CA PRO A 365 -18.09 -3.48 -2.18
C PRO A 365 -17.12 -2.63 -1.34
N LEU A 366 -16.83 -1.40 -1.79
CA LEU A 366 -15.99 -0.46 -1.05
C LEU A 366 -16.64 -0.06 0.27
N ARG A 367 -17.91 0.34 0.23
CA ARG A 367 -18.66 0.73 1.44
C ARG A 367 -18.77 -0.43 2.42
N ALA A 368 -18.96 -1.66 1.94
CA ALA A 368 -19.01 -2.85 2.79
C ALA A 368 -17.66 -3.09 3.49
N ALA A 369 -16.53 -2.93 2.78
CA ALA A 369 -15.21 -3.05 3.37
C ALA A 369 -14.95 -1.93 4.39
N LEU A 370 -15.23 -0.67 4.03
CA LEU A 370 -15.05 0.48 4.93
C LEU A 370 -15.94 0.40 6.17
N ALA A 371 -17.18 -0.08 6.05
CA ALA A 371 -18.09 -0.20 7.18
C ALA A 371 -17.72 -1.34 8.16
N HIS A 372 -16.87 -2.25 7.74
CA HIS A 372 -16.56 -3.44 8.53
C HIS A 372 -15.79 -3.10 9.81
N PRO A 373 -16.14 -3.66 11.00
CA PRO A 373 -15.52 -3.28 12.28
C PRO A 373 -14.04 -3.62 12.39
N LEU A 374 -13.54 -4.60 11.62
CA LEU A 374 -12.13 -5.00 11.56
C LEU A 374 -11.32 -4.22 10.52
N CYS A 375 -11.92 -3.23 9.83
CA CYS A 375 -11.25 -2.39 8.84
C CYS A 375 -10.55 -1.21 9.51
N ALA A 376 -9.23 -1.08 9.33
CA ALA A 376 -8.48 0.14 9.60
C ALA A 376 -8.41 1.01 8.33
N PHE A 377 -8.17 2.30 8.49
CA PHE A 377 -8.07 3.22 7.36
C PHE A 377 -6.62 3.51 6.99
N MET A 378 -6.37 3.65 5.69
CA MET A 378 -5.04 3.84 5.13
C MET A 378 -5.07 4.70 3.88
N THR A 379 -3.89 5.13 3.39
CA THR A 379 -3.75 5.80 2.11
C THR A 379 -3.24 4.90 0.99
N ASP A 380 -2.48 3.85 1.29
CA ASP A 380 -1.69 3.08 0.31
C ASP A 380 -0.77 4.00 -0.51
N THR A 381 -0.19 4.97 0.19
CA THR A 381 0.52 6.08 -0.44
C THR A 381 1.79 5.63 -1.15
N ILE A 382 1.88 6.00 -2.43
CA ILE A 382 3.11 6.06 -3.23
C ILE A 382 3.21 7.51 -3.72
N LEU A 383 3.88 8.36 -2.92
CA LEU A 383 4.15 9.76 -3.27
C LEU A 383 5.52 9.89 -3.90
N THR A 384 5.60 10.70 -4.95
CA THR A 384 6.84 11.03 -5.65
C THR A 384 6.81 12.49 -6.07
N SER A 385 7.95 13.03 -6.46
CA SER A 385 8.06 14.40 -6.99
C SER A 385 7.65 14.52 -8.47
N GLN A 386 7.25 13.40 -9.12
CA GLN A 386 7.07 13.34 -10.57
C GLN A 386 5.75 12.69 -10.96
N GLY A 387 5.25 13.11 -12.13
CA GLY A 387 4.04 12.58 -12.73
C GLY A 387 2.76 13.05 -12.06
N VAL A 388 1.67 12.39 -12.37
CA VAL A 388 0.34 12.61 -11.78
C VAL A 388 0.18 11.71 -10.55
N HIS A 389 -0.43 12.23 -9.51
CA HIS A 389 -0.57 11.51 -8.24
C HIS A 389 -1.88 10.70 -8.15
N ASN A 390 -1.87 9.71 -7.28
CA ASN A 390 -3.10 9.08 -6.83
C ASN A 390 -3.82 10.00 -5.83
N PRO A 391 -5.08 10.39 -6.08
CA PRO A 391 -5.86 11.21 -5.15
C PRO A 391 -5.94 10.66 -3.71
N ALA A 392 -5.79 9.34 -3.52
CA ALA A 392 -5.77 8.73 -2.19
C ALA A 392 -4.63 9.29 -1.31
N SER A 393 -3.51 9.69 -1.91
CA SER A 393 -2.39 10.29 -1.20
C SER A 393 -2.66 11.71 -0.69
N PHE A 394 -3.74 12.36 -1.15
CA PHE A 394 -4.08 13.75 -0.81
C PHE A 394 -5.39 13.91 -0.05
N GLY A 395 -6.34 12.98 -0.18
CA GLY A 395 -7.70 13.18 0.32
C GLY A 395 -8.27 12.11 1.23
N THR A 396 -7.57 11.02 1.51
CA THR A 396 -8.12 9.84 2.19
C THR A 396 -8.76 10.13 3.55
N PHE A 397 -8.02 10.68 4.49
CA PHE A 397 -8.50 10.86 5.87
C PHE A 397 -9.61 11.92 5.97
N PRO A 398 -9.48 13.09 5.35
CA PRO A 398 -10.56 14.07 5.29
C PRO A 398 -11.82 13.56 4.56
N ARG A 399 -11.69 12.76 3.47
CA ARG A 399 -12.81 12.15 2.77
C ARG A 399 -13.57 11.14 3.65
N LEU A 400 -12.86 10.39 4.49
CA LEU A 400 -13.49 9.48 5.46
C LEU A 400 -14.31 10.26 6.49
N LEU A 401 -13.81 11.40 6.98
CA LEU A 401 -14.51 12.26 7.92
C LEU A 401 -15.71 12.99 7.28
N GLY A 402 -15.51 13.60 6.12
CA GLY A 402 -16.53 14.36 5.41
C GLY A 402 -17.53 13.44 4.72
N HIS A 403 -17.13 12.85 3.61
CA HIS A 403 -18.04 12.13 2.73
C HIS A 403 -18.63 10.86 3.38
N TYR A 404 -17.80 9.95 3.93
CA TYR A 404 -18.29 8.66 4.42
C TYR A 404 -18.92 8.75 5.82
N SER A 405 -18.38 9.54 6.73
CA SER A 405 -18.95 9.70 8.08
C SER A 405 -20.08 10.73 8.11
N ARG A 406 -19.78 12.00 7.80
CA ARG A 406 -20.75 13.09 7.91
C ARG A 406 -21.90 12.96 6.90
N ASP A 407 -21.58 12.83 5.59
CA ASP A 407 -22.58 12.95 4.53
C ASP A 407 -23.36 11.65 4.30
N LEU A 408 -22.68 10.49 4.35
CA LEU A 408 -23.30 9.17 4.14
C LEU A 408 -23.72 8.48 5.44
N GLY A 409 -23.21 8.91 6.61
CA GLY A 409 -23.48 8.26 7.89
C GLY A 409 -23.08 6.79 7.93
N LEU A 410 -22.04 6.40 7.18
CA LEU A 410 -21.61 5.00 7.08
C LEU A 410 -21.08 4.48 8.42
N PHE A 411 -20.51 5.36 9.22
CA PHE A 411 -20.04 5.16 10.60
C PHE A 411 -20.10 6.49 11.35
N THR A 412 -20.10 6.44 12.69
CA THR A 412 -20.08 7.68 13.50
C THR A 412 -18.73 8.39 13.45
N LEU A 413 -18.71 9.66 13.81
CA LEU A 413 -17.46 10.44 13.84
C LEU A 413 -16.43 9.81 14.80
N GLU A 414 -16.87 9.37 15.98
CA GLU A 414 -16.02 8.74 16.98
C GLU A 414 -15.41 7.44 16.45
N GLU A 415 -16.21 6.60 15.75
CA GLU A 415 -15.72 5.37 15.15
C GLU A 415 -14.75 5.67 13.99
N THR A 416 -15.00 6.71 13.22
CA THR A 416 -14.08 7.17 12.16
C THR A 416 -12.74 7.55 12.77
N VAL A 417 -12.74 8.42 13.79
CA VAL A 417 -11.53 8.84 14.49
C VAL A 417 -10.81 7.64 15.13
N ARG A 418 -11.54 6.73 15.78
CA ARG A 418 -10.97 5.50 16.36
C ARG A 418 -10.20 4.69 15.33
N ARG A 419 -10.77 4.48 14.13
CA ARG A 419 -10.17 3.66 13.06
C ARG A 419 -9.00 4.30 12.34
N MET A 420 -8.81 5.59 12.51
CA MET A 420 -7.65 6.31 11.97
C MET A 420 -6.65 6.73 13.07
N THR A 421 -6.85 6.30 14.33
CA THR A 421 -5.98 6.70 15.45
C THR A 421 -5.66 5.52 16.38
N SER A 422 -6.48 5.28 17.42
CA SER A 422 -6.18 4.27 18.44
C SER A 422 -6.21 2.83 17.88
N PHE A 423 -7.11 2.51 16.97
CA PHE A 423 -7.22 1.17 16.42
C PHE A 423 -5.94 0.74 15.64
N PRO A 424 -5.44 1.51 14.64
CA PRO A 424 -4.18 1.18 13.99
C PRO A 424 -2.98 1.24 14.95
N ALA A 425 -2.93 2.19 15.91
CA ALA A 425 -1.85 2.25 16.89
C ALA A 425 -1.80 1.00 17.78
N GLU A 426 -2.95 0.55 18.30
CA GLU A 426 -3.07 -0.68 19.09
C GLU A 426 -2.74 -1.93 18.27
N ARG A 427 -3.22 -1.95 17.02
CA ARG A 427 -2.91 -3.05 16.08
C ARG A 427 -1.42 -3.22 15.89
N MET A 428 -0.70 -2.12 15.71
CA MET A 428 0.76 -2.08 15.49
C MET A 428 1.57 -1.99 16.79
N ARG A 429 0.91 -2.02 17.95
CA ARG A 429 1.54 -1.92 19.28
C ARG A 429 2.40 -0.66 19.44
N LEU A 430 1.90 0.48 18.97
CA LEU A 430 2.56 1.78 19.12
C LEU A 430 2.14 2.43 20.42
N GLU A 431 3.02 2.42 21.42
CA GLU A 431 2.76 3.01 22.72
C GLU A 431 2.74 4.54 22.68
N GLY A 432 1.78 5.14 23.38
CA GLY A 432 1.65 6.59 23.51
C GLY A 432 1.17 7.29 22.21
N ILE A 433 0.70 6.56 21.21
CA ILE A 433 0.19 7.07 19.93
C ILE A 433 -1.33 6.82 19.84
N GLY A 434 -2.04 7.67 19.11
CA GLY A 434 -3.45 7.48 18.74
C GLY A 434 -4.45 7.77 19.88
N ARG A 435 -4.05 8.44 20.94
CA ARG A 435 -4.91 8.82 22.09
C ARG A 435 -4.59 10.21 22.60
N VAL A 436 -5.62 10.94 23.01
CA VAL A 436 -5.47 12.20 23.78
C VAL A 436 -5.57 11.84 25.25
N ALA A 437 -4.44 11.61 25.89
CA ALA A 437 -4.35 11.26 27.30
C ALA A 437 -3.02 11.72 27.89
N GLN A 438 -2.98 11.89 29.22
CA GLN A 438 -1.74 12.22 29.93
C GLN A 438 -0.70 11.10 29.73
N GLY A 439 0.53 11.49 29.40
CA GLY A 439 1.62 10.55 29.10
C GLY A 439 1.70 10.09 27.64
N CYS A 440 0.66 10.33 26.83
CA CYS A 440 0.72 10.12 25.40
C CYS A 440 1.46 11.27 24.68
N ARG A 441 1.96 10.97 23.49
CA ARG A 441 2.60 11.99 22.65
C ARG A 441 1.55 13.00 22.18
N ALA A 442 1.93 14.27 22.19
CA ALA A 442 1.05 15.36 21.76
C ALA A 442 1.02 15.50 20.23
N ASP A 443 0.62 14.41 19.56
CA ASP A 443 0.29 14.36 18.15
C ASP A 443 -1.21 14.55 18.03
N LEU A 444 -1.65 15.70 17.51
CA LEU A 444 -3.06 16.13 17.53
C LEU A 444 -3.48 16.68 16.18
N VAL A 445 -4.76 16.52 15.88
CA VAL A 445 -5.42 17.17 14.72
C VAL A 445 -6.60 17.98 15.24
N LEU A 446 -6.69 19.23 14.76
CA LEU A 446 -7.84 20.10 14.99
C LEU A 446 -8.57 20.28 13.65
N PHE A 447 -9.82 19.90 13.58
CA PHE A 447 -10.62 20.01 12.35
C PHE A 447 -12.05 20.48 12.64
N ASP A 448 -12.64 21.13 11.64
CA ASP A 448 -14.06 21.51 11.68
C ASP A 448 -14.90 20.32 11.17
N PRO A 449 -15.76 19.71 11.99
CA PRO A 449 -16.56 18.55 11.58
C PRO A 449 -17.61 18.91 10.52
N ALA A 450 -18.00 20.19 10.39
CA ALA A 450 -18.99 20.64 9.43
C ALA A 450 -18.41 20.79 8.00
N THR A 451 -17.11 21.08 7.89
CA THR A 451 -16.49 21.42 6.61
C THR A 451 -15.38 20.48 6.16
N VAL A 452 -14.84 19.66 7.07
CA VAL A 452 -13.74 18.73 6.73
C VAL A 452 -14.12 17.81 5.59
N ASP A 453 -13.28 17.78 4.52
CA ASP A 453 -13.45 16.87 3.39
C ASP A 453 -12.18 16.76 2.52
N GLY A 454 -12.05 15.61 1.82
CA GLY A 454 -11.04 15.38 0.79
C GLY A 454 -11.49 15.96 -0.55
N GLN A 455 -10.67 16.82 -1.14
CA GLN A 455 -10.98 17.48 -2.41
C GLN A 455 -10.31 16.80 -3.62
N ALA A 456 -9.42 15.84 -3.37
CA ALA A 456 -8.66 15.15 -4.41
C ALA A 456 -9.57 14.21 -5.24
N THR A 457 -9.49 14.35 -6.56
CA THR A 457 -10.23 13.57 -7.56
C THR A 457 -9.29 13.17 -8.70
N LEU A 458 -9.70 12.29 -9.62
CA LEU A 458 -8.89 11.95 -10.80
C LEU A 458 -8.54 13.16 -11.67
N THR A 459 -9.39 14.18 -11.73
CA THR A 459 -9.16 15.40 -12.50
C THR A 459 -8.39 16.49 -11.75
N ARG A 460 -8.31 16.39 -10.42
CA ARG A 460 -7.54 17.26 -9.51
C ARG A 460 -6.91 16.40 -8.41
N PRO A 461 -5.93 15.55 -8.77
CA PRO A 461 -5.42 14.51 -7.88
C PRO A 461 -4.67 15.05 -6.65
N ASP A 462 -4.12 16.24 -6.76
CA ASP A 462 -3.31 16.95 -5.76
C ASP A 462 -4.08 18.06 -5.00
N ALA A 463 -5.41 18.12 -5.18
CA ALA A 463 -6.21 19.12 -4.50
C ALA A 463 -6.10 18.96 -2.96
N PRO A 464 -5.69 20.01 -2.22
CA PRO A 464 -5.53 19.93 -0.78
C PRO A 464 -6.89 19.73 -0.09
N PRO A 465 -6.92 19.04 1.06
CA PRO A 465 -8.14 18.88 1.83
C PRO A 465 -8.59 20.22 2.44
N ILE A 466 -9.85 20.27 2.85
CA ILE A 466 -10.43 21.40 3.58
C ILE A 466 -10.80 21.00 5.00
N GLY A 467 -10.99 22.00 5.89
CA GLY A 467 -11.48 21.79 7.25
C GLY A 467 -10.45 21.29 8.26
N ILE A 468 -9.19 21.06 7.87
CA ILE A 468 -8.08 20.79 8.80
C ILE A 468 -7.46 22.14 9.20
N HIS A 469 -7.66 22.55 10.48
CA HIS A 469 -7.20 23.83 10.99
C HIS A 469 -5.78 23.80 11.54
N ALA A 470 -5.43 22.73 12.27
CA ALA A 470 -4.07 22.57 12.79
C ALA A 470 -3.70 21.11 12.92
N VAL A 471 -2.42 20.82 12.74
CA VAL A 471 -1.80 19.54 13.11
C VAL A 471 -0.64 19.83 14.02
N LEU A 472 -0.57 19.09 15.13
CA LEU A 472 0.54 19.12 16.07
C LEU A 472 1.28 17.77 16.01
N LEU A 473 2.61 17.85 16.02
CA LEU A 473 3.49 16.68 16.08
C LEU A 473 4.48 16.86 17.22
N GLY A 474 4.35 16.02 18.26
CA GLY A 474 5.15 16.15 19.47
C GLY A 474 4.94 17.48 20.22
N GLY A 475 3.77 18.10 20.07
CA GLY A 475 3.44 19.41 20.65
C GLY A 475 3.80 20.62 19.80
N HIS A 476 4.51 20.43 18.69
CA HIS A 476 4.83 21.50 17.72
C HIS A 476 3.72 21.64 16.68
N VAL A 477 3.31 22.87 16.37
CA VAL A 477 2.34 23.13 15.29
C VAL A 477 3.05 22.96 13.95
N VAL A 478 2.71 21.91 13.21
CA VAL A 478 3.32 21.57 11.91
C VAL A 478 2.41 21.87 10.71
N VAL A 479 1.09 22.05 10.96
CA VAL A 479 0.12 22.59 9.98
C VAL A 479 -0.72 23.65 10.66
N ARG A 480 -0.98 24.74 9.97
CA ARG A 480 -1.91 25.79 10.37
C ARG A 480 -2.70 26.30 9.16
N ASP A 481 -4.02 26.30 9.28
CA ASP A 481 -4.96 26.80 8.27
C ASP A 481 -4.69 26.25 6.86
N GLY A 482 -4.47 24.91 6.77
CA GLY A 482 -4.24 24.20 5.53
C GLY A 482 -2.82 24.37 4.94
N ALA A 483 -1.89 24.99 5.65
CA ALA A 483 -0.52 25.19 5.20
C ALA A 483 0.49 24.56 6.17
N ARG A 484 1.56 23.96 5.62
CA ARG A 484 2.67 23.44 6.42
C ARG A 484 3.45 24.59 7.06
N VAL A 485 3.72 24.46 8.36
CA VAL A 485 4.64 25.33 9.10
C VAL A 485 6.05 24.73 9.01
N VAL A 486 6.99 25.50 8.46
CA VAL A 486 8.36 25.05 8.22
C VAL A 486 9.24 25.58 9.36
N ASP A 487 9.33 24.83 10.47
CA ASP A 487 10.18 25.16 11.63
C ASP A 487 11.07 23.97 12.06
N GLY A 488 11.16 22.93 11.24
CA GLY A 488 11.93 21.71 11.47
C GLY A 488 11.11 20.44 11.28
N ASN A 489 11.76 19.31 11.45
CA ASN A 489 11.16 17.98 11.37
C ASN A 489 10.98 17.46 12.83
N HIS A 490 9.75 17.21 13.23
CA HIS A 490 9.37 16.82 14.61
C HIS A 490 8.92 15.36 14.72
N GLY A 491 8.92 14.62 13.60
CA GLY A 491 8.67 13.19 13.56
C GLY A 491 9.84 12.38 14.11
N ARG A 492 9.59 11.15 14.46
CA ARG A 492 10.58 10.20 14.96
C ARG A 492 10.30 8.79 14.48
N VAL A 493 11.32 7.94 14.52
CA VAL A 493 11.13 6.50 14.34
C VAL A 493 10.46 5.90 15.56
N LEU A 494 9.37 5.18 15.34
CA LEU A 494 8.66 4.41 16.36
C LEU A 494 9.12 2.95 16.26
N ARG A 495 9.85 2.48 17.27
CA ARG A 495 10.33 1.10 17.32
C ARG A 495 9.39 0.25 18.17
N ARG A 496 9.27 -1.01 17.81
CA ARG A 496 8.63 -1.99 18.67
C ARG A 496 9.40 -2.08 19.98
N THR A 497 8.69 -2.01 21.09
CA THR A 497 9.24 -2.36 22.41
C THR A 497 9.16 -3.87 22.61
N ALA A 498 10.19 -4.45 23.22
CA ALA A 498 10.32 -5.91 23.43
C ALA A 498 9.18 -6.49 24.28
#